data_d398b7f7aa2bca2fff8552ceb44e7364
#
_entry.id   d398b7f7aa2bca2fff8552ceb44e7364
#
_cell.length_a   1.000
_cell.length_b   1.000
_cell.length_c   1.000
_cell.angle_alpha   90.00
_cell.angle_beta   90.00
_cell.angle_gamma   90.00
#
_symmetry.space_group_name_H-M   'P 1'
#
loop_
_entity.id
_entity.type
_entity.pdbx_description
1 polymer ?
#
loop_
_entity_poly.entity_id
_entity_poly.type
_entity_poly.pdbx_seq_one_letter_code
_entity_poly.pdbx_strand_id
1 'polypeptide(L)'
;VLGGGDGGIIDIGGASSEIAVYKNGKKEYAYSLPIGCVKVETVCGQDREENISYCRKKVEEYGDIPETDFYGVGGTITTVAAMILELEKFDRKVVDGFVIEKEKAETLRDKLFSLRVEERKKLKGLQPERAEVIASGAALLCEIMNKCNLNKVTVSDKDNLEGYLDTKRGEK
;
A
#
# COMPACT_ATOMS: atom_id res chain seq x y z
N VAL A 1 -11.19 -4.42 8.91
CA VAL A 1 -10.44 -3.18 9.11
C VAL A 1 -11.34 -2.10 9.67
N LEU A 2 -12.45 -1.77 9.01
CA LEU A 2 -13.34 -0.66 9.44
C LEU A 2 -14.36 -1.03 10.51
N GLY A 3 -14.55 -2.31 10.85
CA GLY A 3 -15.47 -2.76 11.92
C GLY A 3 -16.89 -2.18 11.83
N GLY A 4 -17.39 -1.86 10.64
CA GLY A 4 -18.66 -1.17 10.39
C GLY A 4 -18.59 0.37 10.47
N GLY A 5 -17.41 0.95 10.68
CA GLY A 5 -17.20 2.40 10.68
C GLY A 5 -16.94 3.00 9.29
N ASP A 6 -16.83 4.32 9.25
CA ASP A 6 -16.48 5.09 8.06
C ASP A 6 -14.97 5.02 7.81
N GLY A 7 -14.56 5.06 6.55
CA GLY A 7 -13.17 5.10 6.15
C GLY A 7 -12.88 4.46 4.81
N GLY A 8 -11.65 4.59 4.36
CA GLY A 8 -11.17 4.00 3.12
C GLY A 8 -10.18 2.86 3.37
N ILE A 9 -10.07 1.98 2.39
CA ILE A 9 -9.11 0.89 2.35
C ILE A 9 -8.30 1.02 1.06
N ILE A 10 -6.98 0.90 1.18
CA ILE A 10 -6.04 0.76 0.07
C ILE A 10 -5.40 -0.61 0.19
N ASP A 11 -5.53 -1.45 -0.83
CA ASP A 11 -4.80 -2.72 -0.95
C ASP A 11 -3.85 -2.66 -2.16
N ILE A 12 -2.59 -3.00 -1.96
CA ILE A 12 -1.59 -3.06 -3.04
C ILE A 12 -1.03 -4.46 -3.11
N GLY A 13 -1.56 -5.23 -4.06
CA GLY A 13 -1.09 -6.55 -4.39
C GLY A 13 0.04 -6.56 -5.42
N GLY A 14 0.36 -7.76 -5.94
CA GLY A 14 1.35 -7.92 -7.01
C GLY A 14 0.82 -7.52 -8.38
N ALA A 15 -0.41 -7.89 -8.70
CA ALA A 15 -1.02 -7.70 -10.02
C ALA A 15 -2.04 -6.56 -10.08
N SER A 16 -2.66 -6.24 -8.96
CA SER A 16 -3.72 -5.24 -8.86
C SER A 16 -3.57 -4.38 -7.61
N SER A 17 -4.28 -3.26 -7.60
CA SER A 17 -4.48 -2.44 -6.42
C SER A 17 -5.95 -2.01 -6.33
N GLU A 18 -6.47 -2.00 -5.12
CA GLU A 18 -7.87 -1.75 -4.83
C GLU A 18 -8.02 -0.56 -3.89
N ILE A 19 -9.03 0.27 -4.17
CA ILE A 19 -9.48 1.32 -3.26
C ILE A 19 -10.96 1.14 -3.01
N ALA A 20 -11.36 1.11 -1.74
CA ALA A 20 -12.75 1.09 -1.33
C ALA A 20 -13.01 2.12 -0.24
N VAL A 21 -14.16 2.81 -0.30
CA VAL A 21 -14.61 3.76 0.71
C VAL A 21 -15.98 3.34 1.23
N TYR A 22 -16.11 3.35 2.55
CA TYR A 22 -17.34 3.03 3.26
C TYR A 22 -17.78 4.25 4.07
N LYS A 23 -19.09 4.54 4.05
CA LYS A 23 -19.71 5.60 4.80
C LYS A 23 -21.07 5.16 5.34
N ASN A 24 -21.32 5.39 6.61
CA ASN A 24 -22.53 4.91 7.30
C ASN A 24 -22.76 3.39 7.11
N GLY A 25 -21.70 2.59 7.15
CA GLY A 25 -21.75 1.14 6.95
C GLY A 25 -22.06 0.70 5.50
N LYS A 26 -22.12 1.61 4.54
CA LYS A 26 -22.37 1.31 3.12
C LYS A 26 -21.13 1.60 2.29
N LYS A 27 -20.92 0.77 1.27
CA LYS A 27 -19.89 0.99 0.27
C LYS A 27 -20.28 2.15 -0.64
N GLU A 28 -19.55 3.26 -0.53
CA GLU A 28 -19.75 4.46 -1.35
C GLU A 28 -18.93 4.42 -2.64
N TYR A 29 -17.72 3.84 -2.55
CA TYR A 29 -16.80 3.73 -3.67
C TYR A 29 -16.05 2.40 -3.59
N ALA A 30 -15.80 1.77 -4.72
CA ALA A 30 -14.85 0.67 -4.83
C ALA A 30 -14.36 0.55 -6.28
N TYR A 31 -13.06 0.50 -6.44
CA TYR A 31 -12.43 0.33 -7.73
C TYR A 31 -11.17 -0.53 -7.62
N SER A 32 -10.99 -1.44 -8.56
CA SER A 32 -9.78 -2.25 -8.72
C SER A 32 -9.09 -1.88 -10.01
N LEU A 33 -7.83 -1.48 -9.90
CA LEU A 33 -6.97 -1.28 -11.06
C LEU A 33 -6.07 -2.50 -11.28
N PRO A 34 -5.86 -2.93 -12.53
CA PRO A 34 -4.94 -4.01 -12.86
C PRO A 34 -3.48 -3.52 -12.84
N ILE A 35 -3.08 -2.89 -11.73
CA ILE A 35 -1.74 -2.40 -11.45
C ILE A 35 -1.34 -2.76 -10.02
N GLY A 36 -0.27 -3.52 -9.86
CA GLY A 36 0.33 -3.90 -8.59
C GLY A 36 1.85 -3.87 -8.69
N CYS A 37 2.56 -4.13 -7.59
CA CYS A 37 4.02 -3.95 -7.53
C CYS A 37 4.78 -4.81 -8.55
N VAL A 38 4.34 -6.04 -8.80
CA VAL A 38 4.95 -6.93 -9.81
C VAL A 38 4.69 -6.40 -11.21
N LYS A 39 3.47 -5.93 -11.49
CA LYS A 39 3.13 -5.40 -12.81
C LYS A 39 3.87 -4.12 -13.13
N VAL A 40 4.01 -3.22 -12.15
CA VAL A 40 4.80 -1.98 -12.33
C VAL A 40 6.25 -2.33 -12.62
N GLU A 41 6.85 -3.22 -11.84
CA GLU A 41 8.23 -3.69 -12.04
C GLU A 41 8.41 -4.32 -13.42
N THR A 42 7.51 -5.20 -13.85
CA THR A 42 7.55 -5.85 -15.16
C THR A 42 7.52 -4.84 -16.32
N VAL A 43 6.79 -3.73 -16.17
CA VAL A 43 6.65 -2.70 -17.23
C VAL A 43 7.79 -1.69 -17.21
N CYS A 44 8.20 -1.23 -16.02
CA CYS A 44 9.14 -0.12 -15.86
C CYS A 44 10.53 -0.57 -15.41
N GLY A 45 10.69 -1.84 -14.99
CA GLY A 45 11.93 -2.32 -14.41
C GLY A 45 12.33 -1.51 -13.19
N GLN A 46 13.64 -1.25 -13.08
CA GLN A 46 14.21 -0.56 -11.92
C GLN A 46 14.42 0.95 -12.15
N ASP A 47 13.87 1.51 -13.22
CA ASP A 47 13.96 2.95 -13.47
C ASP A 47 12.97 3.73 -12.60
N ARG A 48 13.51 4.66 -11.81
CA ARG A 48 12.72 5.46 -10.85
C ARG A 48 11.69 6.35 -11.53
N GLU A 49 12.11 7.09 -12.56
CA GLU A 49 11.25 8.07 -13.22
C GLU A 49 10.16 7.40 -14.04
N GLU A 50 10.48 6.27 -14.68
CA GLU A 50 9.48 5.46 -15.39
C GLU A 50 8.45 4.89 -14.41
N ASN A 51 8.87 4.35 -13.25
CA ASN A 51 7.96 3.84 -12.22
C ASN A 51 7.00 4.93 -11.73
N ILE A 52 7.52 6.10 -11.33
CA ILE A 52 6.72 7.22 -10.83
C ILE A 52 5.75 7.71 -11.90
N SER A 53 6.22 7.94 -13.12
CA SER A 53 5.41 8.44 -14.23
C SER A 53 4.30 7.46 -14.61
N TYR A 54 4.64 6.16 -14.71
CA TYR A 54 3.66 5.11 -15.01
C TYR A 54 2.59 4.98 -13.91
N CYS A 55 3.01 4.92 -12.64
CA CYS A 55 2.08 4.86 -11.51
C CYS A 55 1.16 6.07 -11.49
N ARG A 56 1.72 7.30 -11.60
CA ARG A 56 0.96 8.55 -11.62
C ARG A 56 -0.11 8.57 -12.70
N LYS A 57 0.25 8.16 -13.92
CA LYS A 57 -0.71 8.07 -15.02
C LYS A 57 -1.81 7.04 -14.76
N LYS A 58 -1.43 5.90 -14.17
CA LYS A 58 -2.38 4.81 -13.93
C LYS A 58 -3.36 5.08 -12.80
N VAL A 59 -2.93 5.72 -11.71
CA VAL A 59 -3.83 6.02 -10.59
C VAL A 59 -4.91 7.04 -10.93
N GLU A 60 -4.77 7.80 -12.03
CA GLU A 60 -5.83 8.67 -12.53
C GLU A 60 -7.10 7.88 -12.94
N GLU A 61 -6.94 6.62 -13.33
CA GLU A 61 -8.05 5.74 -13.68
C GLU A 61 -8.99 5.42 -12.50
N TYR A 62 -8.58 5.70 -11.25
CA TYR A 62 -9.48 5.64 -10.09
C TYR A 62 -10.59 6.70 -10.12
N GLY A 63 -10.45 7.77 -10.92
CA GLY A 63 -11.44 8.86 -10.96
C GLY A 63 -11.51 9.64 -9.65
N ASP A 64 -12.73 10.02 -9.26
CA ASP A 64 -12.96 10.80 -8.05
C ASP A 64 -13.16 9.85 -6.85
N ILE A 65 -12.25 9.93 -5.90
CA ILE A 65 -12.26 9.11 -4.70
C ILE A 65 -12.80 9.97 -3.54
N PRO A 66 -13.83 9.51 -2.79
CA PRO A 66 -14.34 10.26 -1.64
C PRO A 66 -13.27 10.49 -0.57
N GLU A 67 -13.21 11.70 -0.02
CA GLU A 67 -12.30 12.05 1.06
C GLU A 67 -12.66 11.32 2.36
N THR A 68 -11.67 10.68 2.96
CA THR A 68 -11.79 9.97 4.24
C THR A 68 -10.40 9.64 4.78
N ASP A 69 -10.31 9.14 6.01
CA ASP A 69 -9.09 8.47 6.50
C ASP A 69 -8.95 7.09 5.83
N PHE A 70 -7.71 6.73 5.48
CA PHE A 70 -7.42 5.47 4.81
C PHE A 70 -6.59 4.52 5.64
N TYR A 71 -6.97 3.25 5.56
CA TYR A 71 -6.21 2.11 6.05
C TYR A 71 -5.55 1.39 4.87
N GLY A 72 -4.27 1.11 5.02
CA GLY A 72 -3.51 0.36 4.04
C GLY A 72 -3.37 -1.10 4.45
N VAL A 73 -3.68 -2.01 3.54
CA VAL A 73 -3.57 -3.46 3.73
C VAL A 73 -2.70 -4.11 2.66
N GLY A 74 -2.42 -5.37 2.82
CA GLY A 74 -1.66 -6.16 1.85
C GLY A 74 -0.15 -6.10 2.05
N GLY A 75 0.52 -7.04 1.37
CA GLY A 75 1.93 -7.31 1.60
C GLY A 75 2.86 -6.17 1.22
N THR A 76 2.50 -5.32 0.27
CA THR A 76 3.32 -4.15 -0.11
C THR A 76 3.33 -3.12 1.01
N ILE A 77 2.17 -2.75 1.54
CA ILE A 77 2.04 -1.71 2.56
C ILE A 77 2.65 -2.17 3.88
N THR A 78 2.39 -3.41 4.30
CA THR A 78 2.99 -3.96 5.54
C THR A 78 4.51 -4.09 5.44
N THR A 79 5.06 -4.38 4.25
CA THR A 79 6.52 -4.39 4.02
C THR A 79 7.09 -2.97 4.09
N VAL A 80 6.45 -1.98 3.47
CA VAL A 80 6.88 -0.56 3.57
C VAL A 80 6.91 -0.12 5.04
N ALA A 81 5.87 -0.45 5.83
CA ALA A 81 5.84 -0.14 7.26
C ALA A 81 6.98 -0.82 8.02
N ALA A 82 7.20 -2.11 7.80
CA ALA A 82 8.28 -2.86 8.44
C ALA A 82 9.68 -2.28 8.13
N MET A 83 9.87 -1.79 6.89
CA MET A 83 11.12 -1.15 6.46
C MET A 83 11.30 0.24 7.09
N ILE A 84 10.24 1.05 7.18
CA ILE A 84 10.29 2.36 7.86
C ILE A 84 10.62 2.17 9.35
N LEU A 85 10.08 1.11 9.97
CA LEU A 85 10.35 0.72 11.36
C LEU A 85 11.70 0.01 11.54
N GLU A 86 12.41 -0.32 10.46
CA GLU A 86 13.68 -1.08 10.47
C GLU A 86 13.61 -2.38 11.28
N LEU A 87 12.51 -3.13 11.16
CA LEU A 87 12.29 -4.36 11.92
C LEU A 87 13.30 -5.45 11.54
N GLU A 88 13.96 -6.06 12.51
CA GLU A 88 14.85 -7.24 12.30
C GLU A 88 14.06 -8.47 11.84
N LYS A 89 12.85 -8.63 12.37
CA LYS A 89 11.87 -9.64 11.97
C LYS A 89 10.52 -9.00 11.83
N PHE A 90 9.77 -9.42 10.82
CA PHE A 90 8.39 -8.98 10.67
C PHE A 90 7.58 -9.37 11.91
N ASP A 91 6.96 -8.38 12.53
CA ASP A 91 6.05 -8.56 13.67
C ASP A 91 4.72 -7.86 13.35
N ARG A 92 3.70 -8.66 13.18
CA ARG A 92 2.33 -8.25 12.87
C ARG A 92 1.80 -7.22 13.87
N LYS A 93 2.06 -7.42 15.15
CA LYS A 93 1.58 -6.54 16.22
C LYS A 93 2.24 -5.15 16.21
N VAL A 94 3.46 -5.07 15.70
CA VAL A 94 4.20 -3.80 15.59
C VAL A 94 3.78 -3.02 14.35
N VAL A 95 3.46 -3.74 13.28
CA VAL A 95 3.07 -3.15 12.00
C VAL A 95 1.60 -2.71 12.00
N ASP A 96 0.71 -3.47 12.66
CA ASP A 96 -0.72 -3.15 12.75
C ASP A 96 -0.93 -1.85 13.54
N GLY A 97 -1.66 -0.91 12.98
CA GLY A 97 -1.87 0.42 13.54
C GLY A 97 -0.74 1.42 13.30
N PHE A 98 0.39 1.01 12.70
CA PHE A 98 1.46 1.94 12.36
C PHE A 98 0.99 2.95 11.31
N VAL A 99 1.39 4.22 11.48
CA VAL A 99 1.05 5.31 10.57
C VAL A 99 2.22 5.57 9.63
N ILE A 100 2.02 5.28 8.35
CA ILE A 100 2.96 5.66 7.29
C ILE A 100 2.69 7.11 6.92
N GLU A 101 3.61 8.01 7.24
CA GLU A 101 3.63 9.37 6.74
C GLU A 101 4.13 9.40 5.30
N LYS A 102 3.51 10.24 4.45
CA LYS A 102 3.84 10.35 3.04
C LYS A 102 5.32 10.63 2.80
N GLU A 103 5.91 11.58 3.53
CA GLU A 103 7.33 11.92 3.42
C GLU A 103 8.25 10.73 3.70
N LYS A 104 7.87 9.86 4.67
CA LYS A 104 8.64 8.65 4.98
C LYS A 104 8.53 7.61 3.87
N ALA A 105 7.34 7.48 3.28
CA ALA A 105 7.13 6.59 2.13
C ALA A 105 7.93 7.05 0.91
N GLU A 106 7.95 8.36 0.62
CA GLU A 106 8.72 8.96 -0.46
C GLU A 106 10.23 8.82 -0.25
N THR A 107 10.72 9.08 0.97
CA THR A 107 12.13 8.88 1.35
C THR A 107 12.54 7.41 1.17
N LEU A 108 11.71 6.47 1.60
CA LEU A 108 11.98 5.05 1.43
C LEU A 108 11.98 4.65 -0.05
N ARG A 109 11.00 5.12 -0.85
CA ARG A 109 10.97 4.91 -2.30
C ARG A 109 12.27 5.36 -2.95
N ASP A 110 12.72 6.56 -2.66
CA ASP A 110 13.92 7.13 -3.28
C ASP A 110 15.19 6.38 -2.85
N LYS A 111 15.28 5.97 -1.58
CA LYS A 111 16.33 5.08 -1.09
C LYS A 111 16.32 3.73 -1.83
N LEU A 112 15.16 3.13 -2.03
CA LEU A 112 15.04 1.85 -2.73
C LEU A 112 15.53 1.94 -4.18
N PHE A 113 15.15 2.97 -4.91
CA PHE A 113 15.62 3.17 -6.28
C PHE A 113 17.10 3.54 -6.39
N SER A 114 17.72 4.08 -5.35
CA SER A 114 19.16 4.34 -5.32
C SER A 114 20.01 3.09 -5.11
N LEU A 115 19.41 1.97 -4.70
CA LEU A 115 20.09 0.72 -4.40
C LEU A 115 19.82 -0.34 -5.48
N ARG A 116 20.81 -1.16 -5.76
CA ARG A 116 20.62 -2.37 -6.57
C ARG A 116 19.78 -3.40 -5.79
N VAL A 117 19.10 -4.28 -6.48
CA VAL A 117 18.25 -5.33 -5.90
C VAL A 117 19.00 -6.15 -4.82
N GLU A 118 20.25 -6.53 -5.09
CA GLU A 118 21.07 -7.29 -4.14
C GLU A 118 21.42 -6.51 -2.86
N GLU A 119 21.48 -5.19 -2.94
CA GLU A 119 21.71 -4.33 -1.78
C GLU A 119 20.42 -4.19 -0.96
N ARG A 120 19.27 -4.10 -1.63
CA ARG A 120 17.95 -4.07 -0.97
C ARG A 120 17.70 -5.30 -0.13
N LYS A 121 18.11 -6.50 -0.57
CA LYS A 121 17.95 -7.76 0.19
C LYS A 121 18.52 -7.73 1.61
N LYS A 122 19.43 -6.79 1.88
CA LYS A 122 20.08 -6.62 3.20
C LYS A 122 19.38 -5.60 4.10
N LEU A 123 18.34 -4.93 3.59
CA LEU A 123 17.63 -3.92 4.36
C LEU A 123 16.73 -4.57 5.41
N LYS A 124 16.72 -3.98 6.59
CA LYS A 124 15.83 -4.38 7.68
C LYS A 124 14.36 -4.18 7.27
N GLY A 125 13.50 -5.03 7.75
CA GLY A 125 12.08 -5.00 7.44
C GLY A 125 11.70 -5.54 6.06
N LEU A 126 12.68 -5.85 5.19
CA LEU A 126 12.44 -6.38 3.86
C LEU A 126 12.66 -7.89 3.82
N GLN A 127 11.67 -8.61 3.33
CA GLN A 127 11.82 -10.01 2.94
C GLN A 127 12.61 -10.07 1.62
N PRO A 128 13.73 -10.82 1.51
CA PRO A 128 14.60 -10.83 0.34
C PRO A 128 13.87 -11.10 -0.98
N GLU A 129 12.82 -11.91 -0.96
CA GLU A 129 12.00 -12.26 -2.12
C GLU A 129 11.23 -11.07 -2.70
N ARG A 130 11.03 -10.02 -1.90
CA ARG A 130 10.36 -8.78 -2.32
C ARG A 130 11.30 -7.70 -2.83
N ALA A 131 12.62 -7.92 -2.76
CA ALA A 131 13.62 -6.89 -3.07
C ALA A 131 13.52 -6.34 -4.50
N GLU A 132 13.07 -7.15 -5.44
CA GLU A 132 12.87 -6.76 -6.83
C GLU A 132 11.69 -5.81 -7.00
N VAL A 133 10.57 -6.11 -6.37
CA VAL A 133 9.28 -5.43 -6.61
C VAL A 133 8.94 -4.32 -5.62
N ILE A 134 9.62 -4.25 -4.46
CA ILE A 134 9.24 -3.33 -3.38
C ILE A 134 9.43 -1.86 -3.74
N ALA A 135 10.41 -1.53 -4.57
CA ALA A 135 10.62 -0.16 -5.03
C ALA A 135 9.42 0.33 -5.86
N SER A 136 8.95 -0.53 -6.78
CA SER A 136 7.74 -0.29 -7.59
C SER A 136 6.49 -0.22 -6.72
N GLY A 137 6.41 -1.07 -5.68
CA GLY A 137 5.32 -1.03 -4.70
C GLY A 137 5.29 0.28 -3.89
N ALA A 138 6.46 0.76 -3.46
CA ALA A 138 6.57 2.05 -2.76
C ALA A 138 6.21 3.23 -3.68
N ALA A 139 6.62 3.19 -4.96
CA ALA A 139 6.22 4.19 -5.94
C ALA A 139 4.70 4.22 -6.13
N LEU A 140 4.08 3.06 -6.29
CA LEU A 140 2.62 2.96 -6.43
C LEU A 140 1.89 3.48 -5.19
N LEU A 141 2.35 3.13 -3.98
CA LEU A 141 1.78 3.66 -2.73
C LEU A 141 1.85 5.19 -2.68
N CYS A 142 3.01 5.78 -2.99
CA CYS A 142 3.17 7.24 -3.00
C CYS A 142 2.21 7.91 -4.00
N GLU A 143 2.04 7.36 -5.20
CA GLU A 143 1.15 7.95 -6.20
C GLU A 143 -0.34 7.74 -5.87
N ILE A 144 -0.72 6.64 -5.20
CA ILE A 144 -2.07 6.48 -4.62
C ILE A 144 -2.29 7.51 -3.51
N MET A 145 -1.32 7.73 -2.61
CA MET A 145 -1.43 8.76 -1.57
C MET A 145 -1.57 10.16 -2.19
N ASN A 146 -0.85 10.46 -3.27
CA ASN A 146 -1.00 11.71 -4.02
C ASN A 146 -2.42 11.84 -4.60
N LYS A 147 -2.92 10.81 -5.26
CA LYS A 147 -4.24 10.80 -5.89
C LYS A 147 -5.38 10.99 -4.87
N CYS A 148 -5.25 10.39 -3.69
CA CYS A 148 -6.22 10.52 -2.60
C CYS A 148 -5.98 11.76 -1.72
N ASN A 149 -4.99 12.60 -2.03
CA ASN A 149 -4.58 13.79 -1.23
C ASN A 149 -4.28 13.43 0.24
N LEU A 150 -3.57 12.30 0.48
CA LEU A 150 -3.26 11.79 1.79
C LEU A 150 -1.86 12.20 2.25
N ASN A 151 -1.76 12.67 3.49
CA ASN A 151 -0.49 12.88 4.16
C ASN A 151 -0.03 11.66 4.98
N LYS A 152 -0.95 10.74 5.25
CA LYS A 152 -0.71 9.52 6.03
C LYS A 152 -1.66 8.39 5.64
N VAL A 153 -1.22 7.16 5.90
CA VAL A 153 -2.04 5.94 5.80
C VAL A 153 -1.80 5.11 7.04
N THR A 154 -2.86 4.66 7.71
CA THR A 154 -2.75 3.74 8.84
C THR A 154 -2.67 2.30 8.34
N VAL A 155 -1.64 1.58 8.72
CA VAL A 155 -1.47 0.18 8.31
C VAL A 155 -2.43 -0.71 9.07
N SER A 156 -3.06 -1.64 8.37
CA SER A 156 -3.75 -2.76 8.99
C SER A 156 -3.21 -4.07 8.45
N ASP A 157 -2.81 -4.95 9.36
CA ASP A 157 -2.35 -6.28 9.01
C ASP A 157 -3.49 -7.32 9.06
N LYS A 158 -4.74 -6.86 9.23
CA LYS A 158 -5.93 -7.71 9.04
C LYS A 158 -6.08 -7.99 7.55
N ASP A 159 -6.00 -9.26 7.17
CA ASP A 159 -6.20 -9.66 5.80
C ASP A 159 -7.68 -9.46 5.36
N ASN A 160 -7.91 -9.52 4.06
CA ASN A 160 -9.25 -9.35 3.49
C ASN A 160 -10.25 -10.38 4.03
N LEU A 161 -9.77 -11.56 4.43
CA LEU A 161 -10.59 -12.64 4.99
C LEU A 161 -11.07 -12.30 6.42
N GLU A 162 -10.19 -11.77 7.26
CA GLU A 162 -10.54 -11.34 8.63
C GLU A 162 -11.51 -10.14 8.57
N GLY A 163 -11.31 -9.19 7.66
CA GLY A 163 -12.22 -8.06 7.44
C GLY A 163 -13.62 -8.51 7.00
N TYR A 164 -13.71 -9.52 6.14
CA TYR A 164 -14.99 -10.10 5.70
C TYR A 164 -15.70 -10.89 6.82
N LEU A 165 -14.96 -11.59 7.67
CA LEU A 165 -15.51 -12.33 8.80
C LEU A 165 -16.02 -11.41 9.90
N ASP A 166 -15.35 -10.28 10.14
CA ASP A 166 -15.80 -9.27 11.10
C ASP A 166 -17.11 -8.61 10.67
N THR A 167 -17.31 -8.34 9.37
CA THR A 167 -18.58 -7.84 8.84
C THR A 167 -19.72 -8.83 9.00
N LYS A 168 -19.47 -10.14 8.83
CA LYS A 168 -20.51 -11.17 9.02
C LYS A 168 -20.86 -11.44 10.49
N ARG A 169 -19.96 -11.15 11.43
CA ARG A 169 -20.23 -11.27 12.87
C ARG A 169 -21.10 -10.14 13.42
N GLY A 170 -21.11 -8.99 12.74
CA GLY A 170 -21.97 -7.84 13.10
C GLY A 170 -23.42 -7.94 12.58
N GLU A 171 -23.74 -8.94 11.74
CA GLU A 171 -25.09 -9.18 11.19
C GLU A 171 -25.93 -10.22 11.97
N LYS A 172 -25.60 -10.48 13.26
CA LYS A 172 -26.38 -11.35 14.13
C LYS A 172 -27.03 -10.58 15.27
#